data_88ba66a16f8618568b5c5452df1ae082
#
_entry.id   88ba66a16f8618568b5c5452df1ae082
#
_cell.length_a   1.000
_cell.length_b   1.000
_cell.length_c   1.000
_cell.angle_alpha   90.00
_cell.angle_beta   90.00
_cell.angle_gamma   90.00
#
_symmetry.space_group_name_H-M   'P 1'
#
loop_
_entity.id
_entity.type
_entity.pdbx_description
1 polymer ?
#
loop_
_entity_poly.entity_id
_entity_poly.type
_entity_poly.pdbx_seq_one_letter_code
_entity_poly.pdbx_strand_id
1 'polypeptide(L)'
;MQPRNDTSLFKGNCFDILPTLPSSSVQLFLCDLPYGVLNKQNPHAAWDKPVNLNALWKEMKRIGTPNCAYVFFASGLFTHDVIESNRKDFKYTLVWDKKATTGFLNAKKQPLRRHEDIVVFYAKQCKYHPQFTKGTPSHIRGANATGKGNHNYGNYNPEITMKYTDDKYPTSILCFEKNKHVLKHPTEKPVSILEWLVNTYTDDGDTVCDPTMGSGSCGEACLNLNRKFVGIEMDEIWYDYAVNRLEYRTEETKSNGSTKLSGEENGN
;
A
#
# COMPACT_ATOMS: atom_id res chain seq x y z
N MET A 1 -30.64 5.41 1.95
CA MET A 1 -29.26 5.15 2.41
C MET A 1 -28.52 6.48 2.38
N GLN A 2 -27.90 6.88 3.47
CA GLN A 2 -27.07 8.10 3.47
C GLN A 2 -25.81 7.86 2.60
N PRO A 3 -25.30 8.89 1.90
CA PRO A 3 -24.05 8.77 1.16
C PRO A 3 -22.95 8.33 2.13
N ARG A 4 -22.25 7.24 1.82
CA ARG A 4 -21.07 6.84 2.58
C ARG A 4 -20.02 7.93 2.41
N ASN A 5 -19.74 8.65 3.49
CA ASN A 5 -18.61 9.56 3.57
C ASN A 5 -17.33 8.72 3.80
N ASP A 6 -16.95 7.95 2.78
CA ASP A 6 -15.82 7.01 2.90
C ASP A 6 -14.46 7.70 2.61
N THR A 7 -14.47 8.98 2.23
CA THR A 7 -13.25 9.75 1.96
C THR A 7 -13.21 11.06 2.74
N SER A 8 -12.06 11.37 3.31
CA SER A 8 -11.73 12.66 3.93
C SER A 8 -10.46 13.19 3.28
N LEU A 9 -10.59 14.21 2.46
CA LEU A 9 -9.47 14.80 1.71
C LEU A 9 -9.13 16.18 2.28
N PHE A 10 -7.85 16.40 2.53
CA PHE A 10 -7.35 17.63 3.13
C PHE A 10 -6.30 18.28 2.22
N LYS A 11 -6.50 19.55 1.87
CA LYS A 11 -5.51 20.36 1.18
C LYS A 11 -4.60 21.05 2.17
N GLY A 12 -3.32 20.76 2.15
CA GLY A 12 -2.33 21.40 3.01
C GLY A 12 -1.15 20.52 3.37
N ASN A 13 -0.30 21.04 4.24
CA ASN A 13 0.85 20.31 4.73
C ASN A 13 0.41 19.21 5.72
N CYS A 14 0.89 17.99 5.53
CA CYS A 14 0.53 16.88 6.41
C CYS A 14 0.91 17.13 7.89
N PHE A 15 1.95 17.90 8.18
CA PHE A 15 2.33 18.24 9.55
C PHE A 15 1.35 19.19 10.25
N ASP A 16 0.55 19.95 9.51
CA ASP A 16 -0.50 20.80 10.05
C ASP A 16 -1.82 20.03 10.24
N ILE A 17 -2.07 19.05 9.37
CA ILE A 17 -3.34 18.33 9.32
C ILE A 17 -3.31 17.07 10.20
N LEU A 18 -2.24 16.28 10.19
CA LEU A 18 -2.16 15.05 10.99
C LEU A 18 -2.46 15.29 12.49
N PRO A 19 -1.98 16.39 13.14
CA PRO A 19 -2.31 16.67 14.54
C PRO A 19 -3.81 16.83 14.81
N THR A 20 -4.62 17.19 13.82
CA THR A 20 -6.08 17.38 13.95
C THR A 20 -6.88 16.07 13.85
N LEU A 21 -6.27 15.00 13.32
CA LEU A 21 -6.94 13.71 13.17
C LEU A 21 -7.09 13.00 14.53
N PRO A 22 -8.19 12.25 14.72
CA PRO A 22 -8.44 11.50 15.96
C PRO A 22 -7.35 10.47 16.24
N SER A 23 -7.00 10.28 17.51
CA SER A 23 -6.11 9.21 17.94
C SER A 23 -6.75 7.83 17.70
N SER A 24 -5.94 6.81 17.40
CA SER A 24 -6.36 5.41 17.23
C SER A 24 -7.52 5.23 16.22
N SER A 25 -7.48 5.96 15.10
CA SER A 25 -8.52 5.97 14.08
C SER A 25 -8.12 5.32 12.74
N VAL A 26 -6.83 5.04 12.52
CA VAL A 26 -6.28 4.55 11.27
C VAL A 26 -5.70 3.14 11.44
N GLN A 27 -6.04 2.21 10.54
CA GLN A 27 -5.56 0.82 10.54
C GLN A 27 -4.36 0.59 9.64
N LEU A 28 -4.23 1.40 8.60
CA LEU A 28 -3.09 1.33 7.66
C LEU A 28 -2.65 2.74 7.27
N PHE A 29 -1.36 3.03 7.43
CA PHE A 29 -0.70 4.11 6.69
C PHE A 29 -0.02 3.52 5.47
N LEU A 30 -0.36 4.03 4.28
CA LEU A 30 0.24 3.63 3.02
C LEU A 30 0.86 4.86 2.37
N CYS A 31 2.19 4.96 2.46
CA CYS A 31 2.93 6.20 2.23
C CYS A 31 3.85 6.09 1.01
N ASP A 32 3.71 7.02 0.07
CA ASP A 32 4.66 7.28 -1.00
C ASP A 32 5.25 8.69 -0.80
N LEU A 33 6.19 8.80 0.13
CA LEU A 33 6.78 10.09 0.52
C LEU A 33 7.73 10.61 -0.57
N PRO A 34 8.00 11.93 -0.64
CA PRO A 34 9.09 12.45 -1.45
C PRO A 34 10.45 11.92 -0.97
N TYR A 35 11.26 11.34 -1.89
CA TYR A 35 12.54 10.70 -1.55
C TYR A 35 13.71 11.68 -1.49
N GLY A 36 13.54 12.92 -2.00
CA GLY A 36 14.60 13.92 -2.09
C GLY A 36 15.71 13.60 -3.09
N VAL A 37 15.43 12.75 -4.08
CA VAL A 37 16.43 12.24 -5.05
C VAL A 37 16.30 12.84 -6.45
N LEU A 38 15.24 13.58 -6.73
CA LEU A 38 15.04 14.21 -8.02
C LEU A 38 15.96 15.45 -8.18
N ASN A 39 16.24 15.79 -9.42
CA ASN A 39 17.12 16.92 -9.72
C ASN A 39 16.59 18.24 -9.14
N LYS A 40 17.28 18.76 -8.13
CA LYS A 40 16.93 20.01 -7.44
C LYS A 40 16.87 21.26 -8.36
N GLN A 41 17.48 21.17 -9.55
CA GLN A 41 17.43 22.26 -10.56
C GLN A 41 16.20 22.16 -11.46
N ASN A 42 15.42 21.06 -11.37
CA ASN A 42 14.18 20.91 -12.12
C ASN A 42 13.01 21.54 -11.35
N PRO A 43 12.42 22.65 -11.82
CA PRO A 43 11.29 23.30 -11.15
C PRO A 43 10.06 22.36 -11.01
N HIS A 44 9.89 21.40 -11.91
CA HIS A 44 8.83 20.39 -11.83
C HIS A 44 9.08 19.31 -10.77
N ALA A 45 10.21 19.31 -10.10
CA ALA A 45 10.56 18.42 -8.99
C ALA A 45 10.73 19.18 -7.67
N ALA A 46 10.23 20.41 -7.57
CA ALA A 46 10.35 21.25 -6.37
C ALA A 46 9.63 20.64 -5.13
N TRP A 47 8.68 19.75 -5.37
CA TRP A 47 7.94 18.99 -4.34
C TRP A 47 8.77 17.87 -3.70
N ASP A 48 9.82 17.36 -4.38
CA ASP A 48 10.64 16.25 -3.88
C ASP A 48 11.60 16.70 -2.77
N LYS A 49 11.06 17.15 -1.66
CA LYS A 49 11.81 17.55 -0.46
C LYS A 49 11.69 16.47 0.61
N PRO A 50 12.80 16.04 1.23
CA PRO A 50 12.76 15.05 2.31
C PRO A 50 11.81 15.47 3.43
N VAL A 51 10.99 14.53 3.86
CA VAL A 51 10.03 14.70 4.95
C VAL A 51 10.74 14.44 6.29
N ASN A 52 10.38 15.18 7.34
CA ASN A 52 10.86 14.89 8.69
C ASN A 52 10.21 13.60 9.22
N LEU A 53 10.89 12.48 9.05
CA LEU A 53 10.39 11.15 9.43
C LEU A 53 10.09 11.05 10.93
N ASN A 54 10.87 11.68 11.82
CA ASN A 54 10.62 11.62 13.27
C ASN A 54 9.31 12.32 13.66
N ALA A 55 9.06 13.50 13.08
CA ALA A 55 7.80 14.21 13.31
C ALA A 55 6.61 13.44 12.72
N LEU A 56 6.77 12.84 11.53
CA LEU A 56 5.77 12.01 10.90
C LEU A 56 5.42 10.78 11.75
N TRP A 57 6.42 10.05 12.23
CA TRP A 57 6.21 8.89 13.11
C TRP A 57 5.47 9.22 14.40
N LYS A 58 5.74 10.39 15.00
CA LYS A 58 5.03 10.83 16.21
C LYS A 58 3.52 10.88 15.98
N GLU A 59 3.10 11.51 14.90
CA GLU A 59 1.67 11.65 14.60
C GLU A 59 1.06 10.34 14.09
N MET A 60 1.73 9.63 13.19
CA MET A 60 1.23 8.34 12.69
C MET A 60 1.02 7.33 13.83
N LYS A 61 1.92 7.26 14.82
CA LYS A 61 1.77 6.38 15.99
C LYS A 61 0.62 6.80 16.91
N ARG A 62 0.33 8.09 17.01
CA ARG A 62 -0.82 8.61 17.77
C ARG A 62 -2.15 8.27 17.09
N ILE A 63 -2.20 8.47 15.76
CA ILE A 63 -3.39 8.30 14.94
C ILE A 63 -3.65 6.81 14.66
N GLY A 64 -2.60 6.02 14.50
CA GLY A 64 -2.70 4.59 14.23
C GLY A 64 -3.29 3.81 15.40
N THR A 65 -4.10 2.80 15.09
CA THR A 65 -4.59 1.84 16.09
C THR A 65 -3.41 1.02 16.67
N PRO A 66 -3.56 0.35 17.80
CA PRO A 66 -2.49 -0.48 18.36
C PRO A 66 -1.91 -1.54 17.42
N ASN A 67 -2.71 -1.99 16.45
CA ASN A 67 -2.33 -2.99 15.43
C ASN A 67 -2.18 -2.36 14.05
N CYS A 68 -1.96 -1.04 13.97
CA CYS A 68 -1.79 -0.34 12.71
C CYS A 68 -0.58 -0.87 11.95
N ALA A 69 -0.72 -1.08 10.66
CA ALA A 69 0.38 -1.29 9.74
C ALA A 69 0.85 0.05 9.15
N TYR A 70 2.17 0.19 8.98
CA TYR A 70 2.78 1.33 8.31
C TYR A 70 3.61 0.81 7.16
N VAL A 71 3.22 1.18 5.95
CA VAL A 71 3.80 0.68 4.70
C VAL A 71 4.33 1.84 3.89
N PHE A 72 5.61 1.80 3.55
CA PHE A 72 6.27 2.86 2.80
C PHE A 72 6.83 2.34 1.49
N PHE A 73 6.55 3.02 0.40
CA PHE A 73 7.36 2.88 -0.81
C PHE A 73 8.68 3.62 -0.60
N ALA A 74 9.78 2.99 -1.02
CA ALA A 74 11.12 3.54 -0.85
C ALA A 74 12.09 3.04 -1.92
N SER A 75 13.23 3.69 -2.06
CA SER A 75 14.27 3.23 -2.99
C SER A 75 15.64 3.78 -2.62
N GLY A 76 16.68 2.94 -2.74
CA GLY A 76 18.07 3.33 -2.51
C GLY A 76 18.34 3.76 -1.06
N LEU A 77 19.01 4.90 -0.86
CA LEU A 77 19.32 5.40 0.48
C LEU A 77 18.07 5.72 1.29
N PHE A 78 17.01 6.19 0.67
CA PHE A 78 15.76 6.48 1.36
C PHE A 78 15.16 5.24 2.04
N THR A 79 15.36 4.03 1.50
CA THR A 79 14.96 2.78 2.15
C THR A 79 15.67 2.64 3.52
N HIS A 80 16.97 2.94 3.58
CA HIS A 80 17.73 2.89 4.84
C HIS A 80 17.25 3.97 5.82
N ASP A 81 17.03 5.20 5.35
CA ASP A 81 16.56 6.30 6.19
C ASP A 81 15.20 5.97 6.83
N VAL A 82 14.27 5.39 6.07
CA VAL A 82 12.95 4.96 6.55
C VAL A 82 13.11 3.84 7.60
N ILE A 83 13.95 2.83 7.37
CA ILE A 83 14.18 1.74 8.33
C ILE A 83 14.82 2.29 9.62
N GLU A 84 15.85 3.12 9.53
CA GLU A 84 16.53 3.70 10.70
C GLU A 84 15.61 4.59 11.52
N SER A 85 14.70 5.32 10.87
CA SER A 85 13.77 6.23 11.57
C SER A 85 12.83 5.52 12.56
N ASN A 86 12.61 4.19 12.40
CA ASN A 86 11.80 3.38 13.31
C ASN A 86 12.25 1.90 13.34
N ARG A 87 13.53 1.65 13.51
CA ARG A 87 14.13 0.31 13.53
C ARG A 87 13.41 -0.67 14.47
N LYS A 88 12.88 -0.17 15.61
CA LYS A 88 12.18 -0.99 16.61
C LYS A 88 10.95 -1.69 16.04
N ASP A 89 10.16 -1.02 15.23
CA ASP A 89 8.90 -1.54 14.71
C ASP A 89 9.04 -2.11 13.29
N PHE A 90 10.23 -2.03 12.68
CA PHE A 90 10.52 -2.64 11.38
C PHE A 90 10.31 -4.16 11.42
N LYS A 91 9.72 -4.71 10.35
CA LYS A 91 9.44 -6.14 10.24
C LYS A 91 10.10 -6.78 9.03
N TYR A 92 9.79 -6.29 7.84
CA TYR A 92 10.34 -6.82 6.59
C TYR A 92 10.20 -5.83 5.46
N THR A 93 10.88 -6.15 4.37
CA THR A 93 10.80 -5.42 3.11
C THR A 93 10.27 -6.34 2.02
N LEU A 94 9.31 -5.84 1.23
CA LEU A 94 8.89 -6.45 -0.03
C LEU A 94 9.59 -5.72 -1.17
N VAL A 95 9.79 -6.42 -2.28
CA VAL A 95 10.36 -5.87 -3.52
C VAL A 95 9.26 -5.76 -4.56
N TRP A 96 8.98 -4.55 -5.02
CA TRP A 96 8.09 -4.36 -6.17
C TRP A 96 8.88 -4.38 -7.47
N ASP A 97 8.74 -5.47 -8.24
CA ASP A 97 9.22 -5.56 -9.62
C ASP A 97 8.24 -4.83 -10.56
N LYS A 98 8.65 -3.68 -11.08
CA LYS A 98 7.84 -2.81 -11.93
C LYS A 98 7.67 -3.32 -13.36
N LYS A 99 8.35 -4.41 -13.72
CA LYS A 99 8.47 -4.93 -15.11
C LYS A 99 9.00 -3.89 -16.12
N ALA A 100 9.35 -2.71 -15.67
CA ALA A 100 9.90 -1.62 -16.45
C ALA A 100 11.18 -1.08 -15.80
N THR A 101 12.12 -0.65 -16.59
CA THR A 101 13.41 -0.13 -16.12
C THR A 101 13.44 1.40 -16.14
N THR A 102 14.19 1.98 -15.22
CA THR A 102 14.49 3.41 -15.13
C THR A 102 16.00 3.65 -14.99
N GLY A 103 16.43 4.90 -15.17
CA GLY A 103 17.84 5.25 -15.01
C GLY A 103 18.69 5.08 -16.28
N PHE A 104 18.09 5.13 -17.47
CA PHE A 104 18.74 4.92 -18.76
C PHE A 104 19.99 5.81 -18.96
N LEU A 105 19.99 7.06 -18.49
CA LEU A 105 21.15 7.96 -18.60
C LEU A 105 22.41 7.42 -17.91
N ASN A 106 22.24 6.49 -16.97
CA ASN A 106 23.35 5.86 -16.25
C ASN A 106 23.63 4.40 -16.71
N ALA A 107 23.01 3.94 -17.80
CA ALA A 107 23.09 2.54 -18.24
C ALA A 107 24.52 2.05 -18.52
N LYS A 108 25.46 2.98 -18.86
CA LYS A 108 26.88 2.66 -19.06
C LYS A 108 27.71 2.64 -17.77
N LYS A 109 27.12 3.03 -16.62
CA LYS A 109 27.82 3.16 -15.33
C LYS A 109 27.29 2.21 -14.26
N GLN A 110 26.03 1.81 -14.37
CA GLN A 110 25.35 0.92 -13.40
C GLN A 110 24.18 0.21 -14.05
N PRO A 111 23.69 -0.91 -13.47
CA PRO A 111 22.48 -1.57 -13.93
C PRO A 111 21.27 -0.66 -13.88
N LEU A 112 20.33 -0.85 -14.82
CA LEU A 112 19.06 -0.16 -14.82
C LEU A 112 18.21 -0.56 -13.59
N ARG A 113 17.59 0.40 -12.95
CA ARG A 113 16.72 0.16 -11.81
C ARG A 113 15.36 -0.38 -12.29
N ARG A 114 14.96 -1.55 -11.77
CA ARG A 114 13.71 -2.22 -12.15
C ARG A 114 12.74 -2.35 -10.99
N HIS A 115 13.18 -2.16 -9.76
CA HIS A 115 12.37 -2.36 -8.57
C HIS A 115 12.32 -1.12 -7.68
N GLU A 116 11.37 -1.14 -6.76
CA GLU A 116 11.30 -0.31 -5.57
C GLU A 116 11.07 -1.22 -4.34
N ASP A 117 11.47 -0.74 -3.17
CA ASP A 117 11.24 -1.40 -1.91
C ASP A 117 9.89 -0.98 -1.33
N ILE A 118 9.25 -1.90 -0.59
CA ILE A 118 8.07 -1.61 0.22
C ILE A 118 8.40 -2.04 1.64
N VAL A 119 8.56 -1.07 2.53
CA VAL A 119 9.04 -1.28 3.89
C VAL A 119 7.85 -1.36 4.85
N VAL A 120 7.76 -2.43 5.63
CA VAL A 120 6.60 -2.72 6.49
C VAL A 120 6.98 -2.65 7.96
N PHE A 121 6.19 -1.89 8.72
CA PHE A 121 6.34 -1.73 10.16
C PHE A 121 5.03 -1.99 10.89
N TYR A 122 5.10 -2.50 12.10
CA TYR A 122 4.03 -2.51 13.09
C TYR A 122 4.61 -2.74 14.50
N ALA A 123 3.95 -2.15 15.51
CA ALA A 123 4.37 -2.37 16.91
C ALA A 123 3.83 -3.69 17.45
N LYS A 124 2.53 -3.97 17.22
CA LYS A 124 1.86 -5.23 17.49
C LYS A 124 1.45 -5.85 16.17
N GLN A 125 1.34 -7.18 16.11
CA GLN A 125 0.92 -7.87 14.89
C GLN A 125 -0.30 -7.19 14.29
N CYS A 126 -0.13 -6.66 13.08
CA CYS A 126 -1.21 -6.07 12.29
C CYS A 126 -2.09 -7.16 11.67
N LYS A 127 -3.21 -6.77 11.09
CA LYS A 127 -3.98 -7.65 10.20
C LYS A 127 -3.08 -8.11 9.07
N TYR A 128 -3.23 -9.37 8.68
CA TYR A 128 -2.48 -9.94 7.57
C TYR A 128 -3.35 -10.97 6.84
N HIS A 129 -3.78 -10.62 5.65
CA HIS A 129 -4.56 -11.49 4.77
C HIS A 129 -3.65 -11.91 3.61
N PRO A 130 -3.10 -13.15 3.62
CA PRO A 130 -2.23 -13.59 2.55
C PRO A 130 -2.99 -13.63 1.21
N GLN A 131 -2.48 -12.93 0.22
CA GLN A 131 -3.07 -12.88 -1.11
C GLN A 131 -2.57 -14.11 -1.90
N PHE A 132 -3.31 -15.21 -1.83
CA PHE A 132 -2.94 -16.46 -2.47
C PHE A 132 -2.96 -16.35 -4.00
N THR A 133 -2.03 -17.04 -4.62
CA THR A 133 -2.01 -17.24 -6.08
C THR A 133 -2.15 -18.73 -6.41
N LYS A 134 -2.72 -19.04 -7.57
CA LYS A 134 -2.77 -20.41 -8.06
C LYS A 134 -1.41 -20.81 -8.65
N GLY A 135 -0.98 -22.02 -8.36
CA GLY A 135 0.28 -22.56 -8.84
C GLY A 135 0.23 -24.07 -9.05
N THR A 136 1.35 -24.64 -9.44
CA THR A 136 1.46 -26.08 -9.54
C THR A 136 1.17 -26.71 -8.17
N PRO A 137 0.27 -27.72 -8.09
CA PRO A 137 -0.02 -28.40 -6.84
C PRO A 137 1.26 -28.82 -6.12
N SER A 138 1.36 -28.53 -4.83
CA SER A 138 2.54 -28.91 -4.04
C SER A 138 2.58 -30.43 -3.90
N HIS A 139 3.74 -31.04 -4.08
CA HIS A 139 3.93 -32.43 -3.73
C HIS A 139 3.62 -32.62 -2.24
N ILE A 140 2.66 -33.46 -1.94
CA ILE A 140 2.42 -33.93 -0.57
C ILE A 140 3.67 -34.71 -0.17
N ARG A 141 4.45 -34.19 0.78
CA ARG A 141 5.43 -35.04 1.45
C ARG A 141 4.62 -36.13 2.17
N GLY A 142 4.88 -37.38 1.81
CA GLY A 142 4.17 -38.53 2.40
C GLY A 142 4.23 -38.50 3.92
N ALA A 143 3.26 -39.13 4.58
CA ALA A 143 3.13 -39.20 6.04
C ALA A 143 4.42 -39.67 6.77
N ASN A 144 5.37 -40.25 6.06
CA ASN A 144 6.66 -40.70 6.57
C ASN A 144 7.80 -39.68 6.41
N ALA A 145 7.52 -38.45 5.98
CA ALA A 145 8.50 -37.39 6.05
C ALA A 145 8.68 -36.98 7.51
N THR A 146 9.41 -37.80 8.28
CA THR A 146 10.00 -37.37 9.55
C THR A 146 10.91 -36.19 9.23
N GLY A 147 10.33 -35.00 9.28
CA GLY A 147 11.11 -33.78 9.21
C GLY A 147 12.01 -33.76 10.41
N LYS A 148 13.28 -34.15 10.27
CA LYS A 148 14.30 -33.74 11.23
C LYS A 148 14.16 -32.21 11.27
N GLY A 149 13.71 -31.69 12.41
CA GLY A 149 13.51 -30.27 12.60
C GLY A 149 14.75 -29.55 12.11
N ASN A 150 14.59 -28.60 11.23
CA ASN A 150 15.69 -27.72 10.87
C ASN A 150 15.99 -26.92 12.14
N HIS A 151 17.12 -27.21 12.81
CA HIS A 151 17.53 -26.57 14.05
C HIS A 151 17.55 -25.03 13.98
N ASN A 152 17.53 -24.46 12.78
CA ASN A 152 17.44 -23.03 12.55
C ASN A 152 16.05 -22.42 12.90
N TYR A 153 15.00 -23.24 13.03
CA TYR A 153 13.65 -22.78 13.37
C TYR A 153 13.23 -23.11 14.81
N GLY A 154 14.16 -23.49 15.66
CA GLY A 154 13.88 -23.84 17.07
C GLY A 154 12.97 -25.07 17.21
N ASN A 155 12.14 -25.09 18.27
CA ASN A 155 11.23 -26.23 18.55
C ASN A 155 9.90 -26.13 17.74
N TYR A 156 9.97 -25.79 16.48
CA TYR A 156 8.79 -25.78 15.61
C TYR A 156 8.38 -27.23 15.30
N ASN A 157 7.26 -27.65 15.88
CA ASN A 157 6.63 -28.94 15.57
C ASN A 157 5.46 -28.65 14.61
N PRO A 158 5.64 -28.84 13.28
CA PRO A 158 4.56 -28.62 12.35
C PRO A 158 3.49 -29.68 12.58
N GLU A 159 2.32 -29.31 13.05
CA GLU A 159 1.12 -30.12 12.82
C GLU A 159 0.93 -30.18 11.30
N ILE A 160 1.30 -31.32 10.71
CA ILE A 160 1.18 -31.55 9.28
C ILE A 160 -0.29 -31.85 8.99
N THR A 161 -1.12 -30.85 8.91
CA THR A 161 -2.42 -30.95 8.26
C THR A 161 -2.18 -30.96 6.76
N MET A 162 -2.14 -32.18 6.19
CA MET A 162 -2.01 -32.37 4.73
C MET A 162 -3.30 -31.93 4.04
N LYS A 163 -3.42 -30.66 3.71
CA LYS A 163 -4.42 -30.18 2.79
C LYS A 163 -3.75 -29.99 1.42
N TYR A 164 -4.13 -30.85 0.47
CA TYR A 164 -3.70 -30.69 -0.91
C TYR A 164 -4.31 -29.41 -1.45
N THR A 165 -3.50 -28.43 -1.83
CA THR A 165 -3.97 -27.17 -2.40
C THR A 165 -3.00 -26.69 -3.49
N ASP A 166 -3.56 -26.09 -4.52
CA ASP A 166 -2.85 -25.34 -5.54
C ASP A 166 -2.59 -23.88 -5.13
N ASP A 167 -3.13 -23.46 -3.98
CA ASP A 167 -2.89 -22.13 -3.43
C ASP A 167 -1.44 -21.99 -2.96
N LYS A 168 -0.81 -20.90 -3.38
CA LYS A 168 0.55 -20.53 -2.99
C LYS A 168 0.50 -19.23 -2.19
N TYR A 169 1.18 -19.25 -1.04
CA TYR A 169 1.39 -18.05 -0.26
C TYR A 169 2.14 -17.00 -1.09
N PRO A 170 1.86 -15.71 -0.87
CA PRO A 170 2.59 -14.64 -1.51
C PRO A 170 4.07 -14.68 -1.13
N THR A 171 4.92 -14.25 -2.04
CA THR A 171 6.36 -14.11 -1.82
C THR A 171 6.73 -12.65 -1.56
N SER A 172 7.97 -12.41 -1.14
CA SER A 172 8.47 -11.04 -0.93
C SER A 172 8.71 -10.24 -2.22
N ILE A 173 8.54 -10.85 -3.39
CA ILE A 173 8.66 -10.17 -4.69
C ILE A 173 7.27 -10.03 -5.29
N LEU A 174 6.82 -8.79 -5.43
CA LEU A 174 5.52 -8.42 -6.00
C LEU A 174 5.73 -7.96 -7.45
N CYS A 175 5.01 -8.56 -8.39
CA CYS A 175 5.10 -8.24 -9.80
C CYS A 175 3.86 -7.49 -10.25
N PHE A 176 3.93 -6.15 -10.32
CA PHE A 176 2.86 -5.28 -10.83
C PHE A 176 3.42 -4.35 -11.89
N GLU A 177 2.81 -4.34 -13.07
CA GLU A 177 3.25 -3.46 -14.15
C GLU A 177 2.84 -2.01 -13.89
N LYS A 178 3.74 -1.09 -14.22
CA LYS A 178 3.41 0.33 -14.23
C LYS A 178 2.66 0.64 -15.53
N ASN A 179 1.37 0.98 -15.45
CA ASN A 179 0.56 1.35 -16.61
C ASN A 179 1.11 2.60 -17.30
N LYS A 180 1.78 2.42 -18.44
CA LYS A 180 2.47 3.50 -19.17
C LYS A 180 1.52 4.53 -19.80
N HIS A 181 0.26 4.18 -20.02
CA HIS A 181 -0.66 4.98 -20.84
C HIS A 181 -1.73 5.77 -20.07
N VAL A 182 -1.82 5.59 -18.75
CA VAL A 182 -2.90 6.18 -17.95
C VAL A 182 -2.37 7.13 -16.87
N LEU A 183 -1.07 7.11 -16.61
CA LEU A 183 -0.49 7.88 -15.50
C LEU A 183 -0.36 9.36 -15.87
N LYS A 184 -1.13 10.22 -15.22
CA LYS A 184 -1.00 11.69 -15.34
C LYS A 184 0.10 12.22 -14.41
N HIS A 185 0.32 11.56 -13.27
CA HIS A 185 1.40 11.91 -12.34
C HIS A 185 2.65 11.07 -12.63
N PRO A 186 3.86 11.66 -12.73
CA PRO A 186 5.08 10.94 -13.16
C PRO A 186 5.51 9.81 -12.21
N THR A 187 5.18 9.92 -10.92
CA THR A 187 5.56 8.96 -9.87
C THR A 187 4.38 8.13 -9.35
N GLU A 188 3.19 8.25 -9.95
CA GLU A 188 1.99 7.54 -9.52
C GLU A 188 2.23 6.03 -9.37
N LYS A 189 1.76 5.46 -8.27
CA LYS A 189 1.75 4.01 -8.04
C LYS A 189 0.54 3.38 -8.73
N PRO A 190 0.70 2.21 -9.37
CA PRO A 190 -0.43 1.47 -9.95
C PRO A 190 -1.48 1.13 -8.89
N VAL A 191 -2.75 1.33 -9.20
CA VAL A 191 -3.86 0.99 -8.29
C VAL A 191 -3.80 -0.48 -7.86
N SER A 192 -3.41 -1.38 -8.76
CA SER A 192 -3.35 -2.83 -8.49
C SER A 192 -2.38 -3.23 -7.37
N ILE A 193 -1.21 -2.58 -7.24
CA ILE A 193 -0.30 -2.86 -6.12
C ILE A 193 -0.82 -2.24 -4.82
N LEU A 194 -1.47 -1.08 -4.90
CA LEU A 194 -2.09 -0.44 -3.74
C LEU A 194 -3.26 -1.28 -3.22
N GLU A 195 -4.10 -1.82 -4.11
CA GLU A 195 -5.17 -2.77 -3.75
C GLU A 195 -4.61 -4.02 -3.08
N TRP A 196 -3.50 -4.58 -3.61
CA TRP A 196 -2.86 -5.73 -2.99
C TRP A 196 -2.41 -5.43 -1.55
N LEU A 197 -1.80 -4.25 -1.32
CA LEU A 197 -1.34 -3.83 0.01
C LEU A 197 -2.53 -3.53 0.94
N VAL A 198 -3.55 -2.83 0.47
CA VAL A 198 -4.77 -2.54 1.24
C VAL A 198 -5.47 -3.84 1.65
N ASN A 199 -5.68 -4.78 0.72
CA ASN A 199 -6.28 -6.08 1.02
C ASN A 199 -5.44 -6.91 2.00
N THR A 200 -4.11 -6.77 1.95
CA THR A 200 -3.21 -7.55 2.83
C THR A 200 -3.29 -7.08 4.27
N TYR A 201 -3.46 -5.78 4.53
CA TYR A 201 -3.31 -5.20 5.87
C TYR A 201 -4.59 -4.63 6.48
N THR A 202 -5.73 -4.72 5.79
CA THR A 202 -7.00 -4.14 6.27
C THR A 202 -8.20 -5.05 6.01
N ASP A 203 -9.28 -4.80 6.76
CA ASP A 203 -10.62 -5.35 6.54
C ASP A 203 -11.55 -4.31 5.89
N ASP A 204 -12.71 -4.74 5.41
CA ASP A 204 -13.76 -3.85 4.93
C ASP A 204 -14.16 -2.84 6.02
N GLY A 205 -14.28 -1.57 5.63
CA GLY A 205 -14.61 -0.47 6.52
C GLY A 205 -13.45 0.09 7.34
N ASP A 206 -12.25 -0.51 7.30
CA ASP A 206 -11.04 0.05 7.90
C ASP A 206 -10.65 1.36 7.24
N THR A 207 -9.94 2.20 7.98
CA THR A 207 -9.43 3.49 7.51
C THR A 207 -7.97 3.37 7.09
N VAL A 208 -7.68 3.80 5.87
CA VAL A 208 -6.33 3.93 5.31
C VAL A 208 -5.98 5.41 5.23
N CYS A 209 -4.77 5.78 5.62
CA CYS A 209 -4.28 7.15 5.52
C CYS A 209 -3.05 7.24 4.62
N ASP A 210 -3.08 8.20 3.69
CA ASP A 210 -1.92 8.59 2.88
C ASP A 210 -1.60 10.08 3.14
N PRO A 211 -0.51 10.39 3.84
CA PRO A 211 -0.16 11.76 4.19
C PRO A 211 0.38 12.61 3.02
N THR A 212 0.59 11.99 1.85
CA THR A 212 1.12 12.62 0.63
C THR A 212 0.47 12.00 -0.61
N MET A 213 -0.87 12.07 -0.66
CA MET A 213 -1.68 11.25 -1.59
C MET A 213 -1.46 11.53 -3.09
N GLY A 214 -0.85 12.65 -3.45
CA GLY A 214 -0.61 13.03 -4.84
C GLY A 214 -1.90 12.97 -5.68
N SER A 215 -1.88 12.14 -6.71
CA SER A 215 -3.02 11.95 -7.63
C SER A 215 -4.21 11.14 -7.06
N GLY A 216 -4.17 10.70 -5.80
CA GLY A 216 -5.26 9.97 -5.16
C GLY A 216 -5.37 8.49 -5.53
N SER A 217 -4.35 7.87 -6.13
CA SER A 217 -4.38 6.44 -6.51
C SER A 217 -4.59 5.51 -5.31
N CYS A 218 -4.06 5.86 -4.14
CA CYS A 218 -4.29 5.13 -2.90
C CYS A 218 -5.77 5.20 -2.48
N GLY A 219 -6.40 6.38 -2.60
CA GLY A 219 -7.83 6.56 -2.33
C GLY A 219 -8.70 5.74 -3.27
N GLU A 220 -8.37 5.68 -4.58
CA GLU A 220 -9.08 4.83 -5.53
C GLU A 220 -9.00 3.35 -5.15
N ALA A 221 -7.83 2.85 -4.77
CA ALA A 221 -7.67 1.49 -4.30
C ALA A 221 -8.52 1.21 -3.04
N CYS A 222 -8.59 2.16 -2.11
CA CYS A 222 -9.43 2.05 -0.92
C CYS A 222 -10.92 1.96 -1.24
N LEU A 223 -11.42 2.82 -2.13
CA LEU A 223 -12.83 2.83 -2.54
C LEU A 223 -13.21 1.55 -3.28
N ASN A 224 -12.35 1.04 -4.17
CA ASN A 224 -12.57 -0.22 -4.88
C ASN A 224 -12.74 -1.41 -3.92
N LEU A 225 -12.20 -1.30 -2.73
CA LEU A 225 -12.14 -2.35 -1.71
C LEU A 225 -13.02 -2.07 -0.48
N ASN A 226 -13.92 -1.11 -0.53
CA ASN A 226 -14.79 -0.69 0.58
C ASN A 226 -14.02 -0.26 1.86
N ARG A 227 -12.86 0.37 1.71
CA ARG A 227 -12.11 0.98 2.82
C ARG A 227 -12.38 2.47 2.86
N LYS A 228 -12.29 3.05 4.05
CA LYS A 228 -12.31 4.50 4.24
C LYS A 228 -10.93 5.05 3.93
N PHE A 229 -10.89 6.25 3.37
CA PHE A 229 -9.64 6.90 2.98
C PHE A 229 -9.50 8.28 3.60
N VAL A 230 -8.32 8.55 4.16
CA VAL A 230 -7.87 9.87 4.58
C VAL A 230 -6.66 10.24 3.75
N GLY A 231 -6.79 11.26 2.91
CA GLY A 231 -5.73 11.74 2.01
C GLY A 231 -5.36 13.18 2.29
N ILE A 232 -4.06 13.47 2.28
CA ILE A 232 -3.53 14.82 2.45
C ILE A 232 -2.64 15.15 1.26
N GLU A 233 -2.82 16.32 0.65
CA GLU A 233 -2.00 16.83 -0.45
C GLU A 233 -1.82 18.34 -0.32
N MET A 234 -0.58 18.79 -0.46
CA MET A 234 -0.26 20.21 -0.34
C MET A 234 -0.29 20.98 -1.66
N ASP A 235 -0.01 20.27 -2.75
CA ASP A 235 -0.07 20.84 -4.10
C ASP A 235 -1.53 20.94 -4.56
N GLU A 236 -1.96 22.16 -4.92
CA GLU A 236 -3.33 22.43 -5.31
C GLU A 236 -3.78 21.64 -6.55
N ILE A 237 -2.91 21.54 -7.54
CA ILE A 237 -3.21 20.85 -8.81
C ILE A 237 -3.46 19.36 -8.56
N TRP A 238 -2.60 18.73 -7.75
CA TRP A 238 -2.74 17.32 -7.42
C TRP A 238 -3.87 17.06 -6.45
N TYR A 239 -4.12 17.96 -5.51
CA TYR A 239 -5.30 17.89 -4.64
C TYR A 239 -6.60 17.90 -5.44
N ASP A 240 -6.78 18.89 -6.33
CA ASP A 240 -7.99 18.99 -7.16
C ASP A 240 -8.13 17.81 -8.10
N TYR A 241 -7.02 17.28 -8.63
CA TYR A 241 -7.02 16.06 -9.42
C TYR A 241 -7.50 14.85 -8.61
N ALA A 242 -7.00 14.69 -7.37
CA ALA A 242 -7.40 13.59 -6.49
C ALA A 242 -8.88 13.68 -6.10
N VAL A 243 -9.39 14.89 -5.78
CA VAL A 243 -10.82 15.12 -5.50
C VAL A 243 -11.67 14.64 -6.68
N ASN A 244 -11.40 15.14 -7.89
CA ASN A 244 -12.15 14.75 -9.08
C ASN A 244 -12.12 13.24 -9.35
N ARG A 245 -10.95 12.61 -9.16
CA ARG A 245 -10.78 11.16 -9.34
C ARG A 245 -11.64 10.36 -8.39
N LEU A 246 -11.69 10.75 -7.12
CA LEU A 246 -12.37 9.99 -6.07
C LEU A 246 -13.87 10.26 -6.04
N GLU A 247 -14.32 11.46 -6.40
CA GLU A 247 -15.74 11.80 -6.56
C GLU A 247 -16.37 11.02 -7.72
N TYR A 248 -15.71 10.97 -8.87
CA TYR A 248 -16.16 10.21 -10.03
C TYR A 248 -16.36 8.72 -9.71
N ARG A 249 -15.44 8.11 -8.97
CA ARG A 249 -15.56 6.70 -8.54
C ARG A 249 -16.71 6.47 -7.58
N THR A 250 -16.99 7.43 -6.70
CA THR A 250 -18.11 7.34 -5.76
C THR A 250 -19.46 7.34 -6.50
N GLU A 251 -19.57 8.00 -7.65
CA GLU A 251 -20.77 8.02 -8.49
C GLU A 251 -20.95 6.72 -9.30
N GLU A 252 -19.88 6.17 -9.88
CA GLU A 252 -19.91 4.90 -10.59
C GLU A 252 -20.35 3.73 -9.70
N THR A 253 -19.84 3.65 -8.47
CA THR A 253 -20.24 2.61 -7.51
C THR A 253 -21.71 2.73 -7.10
N LYS A 254 -22.27 3.94 -7.05
CA LYS A 254 -23.70 4.18 -6.80
C LYS A 254 -24.56 3.72 -7.99
N SER A 255 -24.15 4.00 -9.23
CA SER A 255 -24.88 3.63 -10.42
C SER A 255 -24.92 2.11 -10.64
N ASN A 256 -23.81 1.43 -10.43
CA ASN A 256 -23.71 -0.03 -10.55
C ASN A 256 -24.40 -0.81 -9.43
N GLY A 257 -24.52 -0.22 -8.23
CA GLY A 257 -25.27 -0.78 -7.10
C GLY A 257 -26.80 -0.71 -7.28
N SER A 258 -27.31 0.30 -7.99
CA SER A 258 -28.75 0.45 -8.24
C SER A 258 -29.26 -0.48 -9.34
N THR A 259 -28.40 -0.94 -10.25
CA THR A 259 -28.78 -1.83 -11.35
C THR A 259 -28.91 -3.30 -10.92
N LYS A 260 -28.31 -3.70 -9.79
CA LYS A 260 -28.40 -5.07 -9.25
C LYS A 260 -29.66 -5.34 -8.41
N LEU A 261 -30.43 -4.33 -8.02
CA LEU A 261 -31.63 -4.47 -7.20
C LEU A 261 -32.96 -4.48 -8.00
N SER A 262 -32.94 -4.31 -9.33
CA SER A 262 -34.11 -4.28 -10.18
C SER A 262 -34.32 -5.54 -11.07
N GLY A 263 -33.56 -6.62 -10.83
CA GLY A 263 -33.55 -7.83 -11.66
C GLY A 263 -34.23 -9.09 -11.10
N GLU A 264 -34.79 -9.06 -9.89
CA GLU A 264 -35.47 -10.23 -9.30
C GLU A 264 -36.90 -9.90 -8.83
N GLU A 265 -37.77 -9.57 -9.77
CA GLU A 265 -39.23 -9.72 -9.62
C GLU A 265 -39.85 -9.76 -11.03
N ASN A 266 -39.92 -10.97 -11.60
CA ASN A 266 -40.97 -11.43 -12.50
C ASN A 266 -40.61 -12.79 -13.10
N GLY A 267 -41.26 -13.84 -12.59
CA GLY A 267 -41.19 -15.18 -13.18
C GLY A 267 -42.09 -16.14 -12.37
N ASN A 268 -43.37 -16.13 -12.78
CA ASN A 268 -44.34 -17.20 -12.45
C ASN A 268 -43.81 -18.59 -12.74
#